data_b579097ffce458e4efa1ddf23ab474bc
#
_entry.id   b579097ffce458e4efa1ddf23ab474bc
#
_cell.length_a   1.000
_cell.length_b   1.000
_cell.length_c   1.000
_cell.angle_alpha   90.00
_cell.angle_beta   90.00
_cell.angle_gamma   90.00
#
_symmetry.space_group_name_H-M   'P 1'
#
loop_
_entity.id
_entity.type
_entity.pdbx_description
1 polymer ?
#
loop_
_entity_poly.entity_id
_entity_poly.type
_entity_poly.pdbx_seq_one_letter_code
_entity_poly.pdbx_strand_id
1 'polypeptide(L)' 'KKGKSKMKSSVYKSYDELPLFLNSDLVAKTLGIAPSSAYELMHEKDFPTLYIGNRMVVPKEKFIQWVEEHTKGGDRA' A
#
# COMPACT_ATOMS: atom_id res chain seq x y z
N LYS A 1 -7.27 0.98 -20.24
CA LYS A 1 -7.22 1.14 -19.98
C LYS A 1 -7.25 1.61 -19.45
N LYS A 2 -7.19 1.75 -19.18
CA LYS A 2 -7.23 2.11 -18.75
C LYS A 2 -7.25 2.75 -18.06
N GLY A 3 -7.27 3.12 -17.55
CA GLY A 3 -7.31 3.77 -17.00
C GLY A 3 -7.03 4.11 -16.20
N LYS A 4 -6.62 4.25 -15.98
CA LYS A 4 -6.34 4.44 -15.38
C LYS A 4 -5.87 5.08 -14.73
N SER A 5 -5.51 5.19 -14.27
CA SER A 5 -4.86 5.71 -13.87
C SER A 5 -5.10 6.81 -13.21
N LYS A 6 -5.49 7.06 -12.53
CA LYS A 6 -5.73 8.00 -11.90
C LYS A 6 -5.08 8.20 -10.70
N MET A 7 -4.20 7.58 -10.21
CA MET A 7 -3.51 7.74 -9.02
C MET A 7 -2.56 8.81 -9.11
N LYS A 8 -2.93 10.01 -9.02
CA LYS A 8 -2.00 11.04 -9.14
C LYS A 8 -1.11 11.26 -8.02
N SER A 9 -1.45 10.92 -6.80
CA SER A 9 -0.57 11.20 -5.66
C SER A 9 0.48 10.13 -5.46
N SER A 10 0.46 9.08 -6.25
CA SER A 10 1.42 8.00 -6.12
C SER A 10 2.47 8.09 -7.22
N VAL A 11 3.69 7.64 -6.92
CA VAL A 11 4.74 7.61 -7.92
C VAL A 11 4.60 6.38 -8.79
N TYR A 12 3.74 5.43 -8.42
CA TYR A 12 3.54 4.22 -9.21
C TYR A 12 2.24 4.32 -9.96
N LYS A 13 2.23 3.90 -11.21
CA LYS A 13 1.05 3.97 -12.03
C LYS A 13 0.18 2.75 -11.91
N SER A 14 0.72 1.65 -11.48
CA SER A 14 -0.08 0.47 -11.30
C SER A 14 0.59 -0.41 -10.27
N TYR A 15 -0.16 -1.35 -9.73
CA TYR A 15 0.39 -2.25 -8.75
C TYR A 15 1.46 -3.17 -9.35
N ASP A 16 1.44 -3.33 -10.66
CA ASP A 16 2.43 -4.18 -11.29
C ASP A 16 3.84 -3.63 -11.16
N GLU A 17 3.96 -2.35 -10.91
CA GLU A 17 5.27 -1.74 -10.79
C GLU A 17 5.87 -1.94 -9.41
N LEU A 18 5.11 -2.48 -8.48
CA LEU A 18 5.60 -2.67 -7.13
C LEU A 18 6.32 -4.01 -6.98
N PRO A 19 7.34 -4.07 -6.12
CA PRO A 19 8.00 -5.34 -5.87
C PRO A 19 7.09 -6.25 -5.07
N LEU A 20 7.46 -7.50 -4.91
CA LEU A 20 6.65 -8.48 -4.20
C LEU A 20 6.46 -8.14 -2.74
N PHE A 21 7.42 -7.47 -2.11
CA PHE A 21 7.31 -7.05 -0.73
C PHE A 21 7.61 -5.57 -0.63
N LEU A 22 6.85 -4.87 0.18
CA LEU A 22 6.99 -3.43 0.31
C LEU A 22 7.42 -3.08 1.71
N ASN A 23 8.36 -2.15 1.83
CA ASN A 23 8.76 -1.65 3.15
C ASN A 23 7.98 -0.37 3.39
N SER A 24 8.22 0.30 4.52
CA SER A 24 7.45 1.48 4.87
C SER A 24 7.63 2.61 3.86
N ASP A 25 8.83 2.76 3.30
CA ASP A 25 9.06 3.81 2.31
C ASP A 25 8.23 3.55 1.07
N LEU A 26 8.17 2.31 0.62
CA LEU A 26 7.41 1.99 -0.57
C LEU A 26 5.91 2.12 -0.32
N VAL A 27 5.46 1.75 0.87
CA VAL A 27 4.06 1.92 1.22
C VAL A 27 3.72 3.41 1.21
N ALA A 28 4.60 4.24 1.77
CA ALA A 28 4.39 5.68 1.79
C ALA A 28 4.29 6.25 0.39
N LYS A 29 5.21 5.85 -0.49
CA LYS A 29 5.22 6.37 -1.84
C LYS A 29 4.01 5.89 -2.62
N THR A 30 3.59 4.68 -2.39
CA THR A 30 2.45 4.12 -3.11
C THR A 30 1.15 4.79 -2.68
N LEU A 31 1.02 5.07 -1.40
CA LEU A 31 -0.19 5.69 -0.89
C LEU A 31 -0.14 7.22 -0.96
N GLY A 32 1.02 7.77 -1.21
CA GLY A 32 1.16 9.22 -1.26
C GLY A 32 1.10 9.86 0.11
N ILE A 33 1.62 9.20 1.13
CA ILE A 33 1.59 9.72 2.49
C ILE A 33 3.00 9.85 3.02
N ALA A 34 3.14 10.50 4.15
CA ALA A 34 4.47 10.68 4.75
C ALA A 34 5.01 9.35 5.24
N PRO A 35 6.33 9.16 5.22
CA PRO A 35 6.92 7.91 5.69
C PRO A 35 6.55 7.56 7.14
N SER A 36 6.44 8.57 8.00
CA SER A 36 6.08 8.30 9.38
C SER A 36 4.65 7.78 9.47
N SER A 37 3.77 8.27 8.62
CA SER A 37 2.39 7.81 8.61
C SER A 37 2.33 6.36 8.11
N ALA A 38 3.14 6.03 7.13
CA ALA A 38 3.18 4.65 6.64
C ALA A 38 3.72 3.72 7.70
N TYR A 39 4.73 4.17 8.44
CA TYR A 39 5.31 3.37 9.49
C TYR A 39 4.25 3.06 10.56
N GLU A 40 3.48 4.06 10.94
CA GLU A 40 2.42 3.87 11.92
C GLU A 40 1.34 2.95 11.39
N LEU A 41 1.00 3.12 10.13
CA LEU A 41 -0.02 2.27 9.52
C LEU A 41 0.41 0.81 9.54
N MET A 42 1.68 0.55 9.30
CA MET A 42 2.18 -0.82 9.28
C MET A 42 2.21 -1.45 10.66
N HIS A 43 2.02 -0.65 11.72
CA HIS A 43 1.94 -1.20 13.06
C HIS A 43 0.50 -1.49 13.47
N GLU A 44 -0.47 -1.14 12.63
CA GLU A 44 -1.86 -1.39 12.97
C GLU A 44 -2.17 -2.88 12.88
N LYS A 45 -3.03 -3.36 13.75
CA LYS A 45 -3.33 -4.74 13.76
C LYS A 45 -3.98 -5.22 12.50
N ASP A 46 -4.78 -4.39 11.87
CA ASP A 46 -5.47 -4.78 10.65
C ASP A 46 -4.59 -4.77 9.41
N PHE A 47 -3.45 -4.17 9.49
CA PHE A 47 -2.59 -4.06 8.32
C PHE A 47 -1.76 -5.34 8.19
N PRO A 48 -1.68 -5.94 7.01
CA PRO A 48 -1.01 -7.23 6.83
C PRO A 48 0.50 -7.14 6.80
N THR A 49 1.10 -6.67 7.89
CA THR A 49 2.54 -6.51 7.97
C THR A 49 3.20 -7.83 8.39
N LEU A 50 4.29 -8.13 7.72
CA LEU A 50 5.08 -9.29 8.04
C LEU A 50 6.33 -8.81 8.76
N TYR A 51 6.58 -9.33 9.95
CA TYR A 51 7.76 -8.93 10.69
C TYR A 51 8.86 -9.97 10.54
N ILE A 52 10.03 -9.53 10.09
CA ILE A 52 11.16 -10.41 9.90
C ILE A 52 12.31 -9.78 10.65
N GLY A 53 12.64 -10.31 11.80
CA GLY A 53 13.67 -9.71 12.65
C GLY A 53 13.26 -8.30 12.99
N ASN A 54 14.09 -7.34 12.64
CA ASN A 54 13.80 -5.95 12.92
C ASN A 54 13.11 -5.26 11.76
N ARG A 55 12.77 -5.99 10.71
CA ARG A 55 12.21 -5.36 9.53
C ARG A 55 10.73 -5.61 9.40
N MET A 56 10.04 -4.66 8.81
CA MET A 56 8.62 -4.80 8.55
C MET A 56 8.43 -4.70 7.05
N VAL A 57 7.71 -5.64 6.47
CA VAL A 57 7.37 -5.57 5.06
C VAL A 57 5.94 -6.05 4.92
N VAL A 58 5.32 -5.74 3.81
CA VAL A 58 3.98 -6.23 3.55
C VAL A 58 3.99 -6.88 2.17
N PRO A 59 3.46 -8.08 2.02
CA PRO A 59 3.38 -8.72 0.72
C PRO A 59 2.49 -7.89 -0.19
N LYS A 60 2.92 -7.70 -1.43
CA LYS A 60 2.19 -6.86 -2.36
C LYS A 60 0.74 -7.26 -2.50
N GLU A 61 0.47 -8.54 -2.62
CA GLU A 61 -0.89 -9.01 -2.80
C GLU A 61 -1.76 -8.68 -1.60
N LYS A 62 -1.20 -8.81 -0.41
CA LYS A 62 -1.95 -8.51 0.80
C LYS A 62 -2.18 -7.02 0.94
N PHE A 63 -1.21 -6.22 0.50
CA PHE A 63 -1.34 -4.78 0.53
C PHE A 63 -2.49 -4.35 -0.39
N ILE A 64 -2.55 -4.92 -1.60
CA ILE A 64 -3.59 -4.59 -2.55
C ILE A 64 -4.95 -4.98 -1.98
N GLN A 65 -5.03 -6.14 -1.38
CA GLN A 65 -6.28 -6.61 -0.80
C GLN A 65 -6.72 -5.67 0.33
N TRP A 66 -5.77 -5.24 1.16
CA TRP A 66 -6.07 -4.33 2.26
C TRP A 66 -6.64 -3.02 1.73
N VAL A 67 -6.02 -2.49 0.68
CA VAL A 67 -6.47 -1.24 0.10
C VAL A 67 -7.91 -1.40 -0.42
N GLU A 68 -8.18 -2.49 -1.09
CA GLU A 68 -9.50 -2.72 -1.64
C GLU A 68 -10.55 -2.85 -0.53
N GLU A 69 -10.19 -3.51 0.54
CA GLU A 69 -11.12 -3.71 1.63
C GLU A 69 -11.43 -2.43 2.39
N HIS A 70 -10.52 -1.49 2.36
CA HIS A 70 -10.69 -0.24 3.09
C HIS A 70 -11.11 0.93 2.20
N THR A 71 -11.41 0.67 0.96
CA THR A 71 -11.82 1.70 0.03
C THR A 71 -13.32 1.80 0.01
N LYS A 72 -13.84 2.88 0.62
CA LYS A 72 -15.22 3.01 0.70
C LYS A 72 -15.85 3.45 -0.53
N GLY A 73 -15.36 4.41 -1.14
CA GLY A 73 -15.94 4.93 -2.35
C GLY A 73 -16.02 3.93 -3.43
N GLY A 74 -15.06 3.07 -3.45
CA GLY A 74 -15.01 2.10 -4.48
C GLY A 74 -16.19 1.21 -4.46
N ASP A 75 -16.70 1.07 -3.29
CA ASP A 75 -17.69 0.23 -3.19
C ASP A 75 -18.79 0.58 -3.91
N ARG A 76 -19.04 1.68 -4.01
CA ARG A 76 -20.05 2.00 -4.57
C ARG A 76 -19.88 2.35 -5.73
N ALA A 77 -18.88 2.36 -6.00
CA ALA A 77 -18.63 2.83 -7.28
C ALA A 77 -19.34 2.10 -8.24
#